data_1823fa66ea9b21199f112fb753fcd215
#
_entry.id   1823fa66ea9b21199f112fb753fcd215
#
_cell.length_a   1.000
_cell.length_b   1.000
_cell.length_c   1.000
_cell.angle_alpha   90.00
_cell.angle_beta   90.00
_cell.angle_gamma   90.00
#
_symmetry.space_group_name_H-M   'P 1'
#
loop_
_entity.id
_entity.type
_entity.pdbx_description
1 polymer ?
#
loop_
_entity_poly.entity_id
_entity_poly.type
_entity_poly.pdbx_seq_one_letter_code
_entity_poly.pdbx_strand_id
1 'polypeptide(L)'
;MTVFRPAWLGAMLLAMFASPATFADDHMLNGMAVSQPFNVQANLCKLNPGVTLDDYQAMIEDYFDWAEKYDVEPVFVRQFPLFSHQNMQRPWPYDFVEFLASDYEPWGKSWDLWLTSEDGMALNERWQSLAVCHVKQAHGQVLYADTKALETDDERYVAWNWCTAKVGFEQLSQKHAEYVAEISEDPSGLIGWALMFPHTGAADAPGDFAHLAIYPDLESFMGRRAMEAQGGWRGLREYYQNYADCTGEQLNIETVLHRP
;
A
#
# COMPACT_ATOMS: atom_id res chain seq x y z
N MET A 1 -51.55 -21.91 55.65
CA MET A 1 -51.38 -21.29 54.28
C MET A 1 -50.03 -20.60 54.23
N THR A 2 -49.05 -21.26 53.71
CA THR A 2 -47.63 -20.77 53.63
C THR A 2 -47.25 -20.66 52.16
N VAL A 3 -47.04 -19.42 51.75
CA VAL A 3 -46.73 -19.09 50.34
C VAL A 3 -45.22 -19.20 50.16
N PHE A 4 -44.75 -20.15 49.35
CA PHE A 4 -43.37 -20.25 48.89
C PHE A 4 -43.11 -19.26 47.74
N ARG A 5 -42.10 -18.40 47.88
CA ARG A 5 -41.53 -17.57 46.80
C ARG A 5 -40.32 -18.32 46.20
N PRO A 6 -40.23 -18.50 44.87
CA PRO A 6 -39.02 -18.99 44.24
C PRO A 6 -38.00 -17.84 44.08
N ALA A 7 -36.77 -18.11 44.53
CA ALA A 7 -35.61 -17.27 44.28
C ALA A 7 -35.13 -17.47 42.83
N TRP A 8 -35.08 -16.41 42.06
CA TRP A 8 -34.47 -16.36 40.75
C TRP A 8 -32.95 -16.16 40.92
N LEU A 9 -32.17 -17.21 40.68
CA LEU A 9 -30.73 -17.10 40.47
C LEU A 9 -30.47 -16.60 39.04
N GLY A 10 -30.15 -15.31 38.90
CA GLY A 10 -29.63 -14.74 37.68
C GLY A 10 -28.20 -15.21 37.45
N ALA A 11 -28.01 -16.10 36.49
CA ALA A 11 -26.68 -16.43 35.98
C ALA A 11 -26.19 -15.25 35.14
N MET A 12 -25.22 -14.50 35.66
CA MET A 12 -24.48 -13.46 34.95
C MET A 12 -23.50 -14.16 33.97
N LEU A 13 -23.88 -14.25 32.70
CA LEU A 13 -22.94 -14.61 31.63
C LEU A 13 -21.94 -13.46 31.46
N LEU A 14 -20.72 -13.65 32.00
CA LEU A 14 -19.58 -12.84 31.59
C LEU A 14 -19.26 -13.18 30.11
N ALA A 15 -19.69 -12.37 29.19
CA ALA A 15 -19.17 -12.36 27.84
C ALA A 15 -17.71 -11.88 27.91
N MET A 16 -16.76 -12.81 27.86
CA MET A 16 -15.37 -12.49 27.60
C MET A 16 -15.32 -11.97 26.14
N PHE A 17 -15.35 -10.65 25.96
CA PHE A 17 -14.89 -10.04 24.75
C PHE A 17 -13.39 -10.33 24.67
N ALA A 18 -13.01 -11.25 23.80
CA ALA A 18 -11.63 -11.35 23.35
C ALA A 18 -11.31 -10.01 22.71
N SER A 19 -10.56 -9.17 23.40
CA SER A 19 -10.00 -7.96 22.82
C SER A 19 -9.13 -8.39 21.64
N PRO A 20 -9.26 -7.75 20.46
CA PRO A 20 -8.29 -7.94 19.41
C PRO A 20 -6.92 -7.60 20.01
N ALA A 21 -5.91 -8.38 19.62
CA ALA A 21 -4.53 -8.15 20.03
C ALA A 21 -4.23 -6.67 19.82
N THR A 22 -4.05 -5.94 20.89
CA THR A 22 -3.53 -4.58 20.86
C THR A 22 -2.10 -4.70 20.34
N PHE A 23 -1.87 -4.28 19.12
CA PHE A 23 -0.54 -3.86 18.69
C PHE A 23 -0.20 -2.66 19.60
N ALA A 24 0.47 -2.97 20.71
CA ALA A 24 0.95 -1.95 21.62
C ALA A 24 2.26 -1.45 21.06
N ASP A 25 2.13 -0.41 20.32
CA ASP A 25 2.96 0.78 20.14
C ASP A 25 2.45 1.41 18.84
N ASP A 26 1.99 2.66 18.90
CA ASP A 26 1.66 3.47 17.74
C ASP A 26 2.96 3.78 16.99
N HIS A 27 3.50 2.76 16.29
CA HIS A 27 4.63 2.97 15.40
C HIS A 27 4.16 3.85 14.26
N MET A 28 4.69 5.04 14.25
CA MET A 28 4.51 5.96 13.14
C MET A 28 5.52 5.59 12.05
N LEU A 29 5.08 5.57 10.82
CA LEU A 29 5.92 5.48 9.63
C LEU A 29 5.66 6.72 8.79
N ASN A 30 6.65 7.60 8.67
CA ASN A 30 6.51 8.83 7.90
C ASN A 30 5.24 9.63 8.28
N GLY A 31 5.00 9.82 9.57
CA GLY A 31 3.85 10.58 10.08
C GLY A 31 2.52 9.84 10.12
N MET A 32 2.40 8.64 9.53
CA MET A 32 1.17 7.83 9.51
C MET A 32 1.22 6.72 10.55
N ALA A 33 0.10 6.45 11.23
CA ALA A 33 -0.02 5.33 12.15
C ALA A 33 -0.06 4.00 11.36
N VAL A 34 0.96 3.15 11.53
CA VAL A 34 1.09 1.86 10.82
C VAL A 34 -0.11 0.93 11.08
N SER A 35 -0.75 1.06 12.24
CA SER A 35 -1.91 0.25 12.64
C SER A 35 -3.24 0.65 12.00
N GLN A 36 -3.29 1.80 11.31
CA GLN A 36 -4.51 2.36 10.72
C GLN A 36 -4.50 2.27 9.20
N PRO A 37 -5.66 2.07 8.55
CA PRO A 37 -5.77 2.25 7.12
C PRO A 37 -5.54 3.71 6.72
N PHE A 38 -4.86 3.92 5.61
CA PHE A 38 -4.55 5.25 5.05
C PHE A 38 -4.97 5.34 3.59
N ASN A 39 -5.02 6.55 3.06
CA ASN A 39 -5.30 6.78 1.65
C ASN A 39 -4.02 6.64 0.82
N VAL A 40 -4.15 6.03 -0.34
CA VAL A 40 -3.10 5.97 -1.37
C VAL A 40 -3.67 6.49 -2.67
N GLN A 41 -3.06 7.53 -3.21
CA GLN A 41 -3.27 7.93 -4.59
C GLN A 41 -2.22 7.27 -5.48
N ALA A 42 -2.65 6.69 -6.59
CA ALA A 42 -1.78 6.19 -7.64
C ALA A 42 -1.93 7.04 -8.90
N ASN A 43 -0.83 7.62 -9.37
CA ASN A 43 -0.75 8.34 -10.63
C ASN A 43 -0.04 7.43 -11.65
N LEU A 44 -0.77 6.91 -12.60
CA LEU A 44 -0.22 6.08 -13.69
C LEU A 44 0.11 7.02 -14.85
N CYS A 45 1.37 7.39 -14.99
CA CYS A 45 1.80 8.52 -15.82
C CYS A 45 2.55 8.10 -17.09
N LYS A 46 2.24 8.80 -18.17
CA LYS A 46 2.98 8.74 -19.42
C LYS A 46 3.40 10.16 -19.81
N LEU A 47 4.69 10.37 -20.03
CA LEU A 47 5.22 11.67 -20.46
C LEU A 47 4.68 12.06 -21.83
N ASN A 48 4.41 13.35 -22.00
CA ASN A 48 4.02 13.90 -23.28
C ASN A 48 5.19 13.86 -24.28
N PRO A 49 4.94 13.78 -25.59
CA PRO A 49 6.00 13.74 -26.60
C PRO A 49 6.98 14.90 -26.47
N GLY A 50 8.27 14.57 -26.32
CA GLY A 50 9.35 15.55 -26.19
C GLY A 50 9.63 16.02 -24.75
N VAL A 51 8.83 15.60 -23.76
CA VAL A 51 9.09 15.85 -22.34
C VAL A 51 10.04 14.80 -21.81
N THR A 52 11.04 15.22 -21.05
CA THR A 52 11.98 14.33 -20.36
C THR A 52 11.54 14.07 -18.92
N LEU A 53 12.10 13.03 -18.28
CA LEU A 53 11.88 12.80 -16.87
C LEU A 53 12.42 13.95 -16.01
N ASP A 54 13.51 14.60 -16.43
CA ASP A 54 14.09 15.73 -15.72
C ASP A 54 13.15 16.96 -15.76
N ASP A 55 12.48 17.22 -16.90
CA ASP A 55 11.47 18.29 -17.00
C ASP A 55 10.29 18.02 -16.05
N TYR A 56 9.86 16.76 -15.95
CA TYR A 56 8.81 16.34 -15.04
C TYR A 56 9.25 16.43 -13.59
N GLN A 57 10.48 16.02 -13.28
CA GLN A 57 11.04 16.07 -11.93
C GLN A 57 11.13 17.53 -11.42
N ALA A 58 11.52 18.49 -12.27
CA ALA A 58 11.53 19.90 -11.88
C ALA A 58 10.13 20.44 -11.51
N MET A 59 9.06 19.89 -12.09
CA MET A 59 7.69 20.21 -11.66
C MET A 59 7.33 19.54 -10.32
N ILE A 60 7.82 18.33 -10.08
CA ILE A 60 7.60 17.65 -8.79
C ILE A 60 8.32 18.37 -7.65
N GLU A 61 9.48 18.96 -7.88
CA GLU A 61 10.17 19.82 -6.90
C GLU A 61 9.33 21.05 -6.56
N ASP A 62 8.76 21.75 -7.57
CA ASP A 62 7.83 22.86 -7.32
C ASP A 62 6.54 22.39 -6.59
N TYR A 63 6.09 21.15 -6.82
CA TYR A 63 5.00 20.56 -6.05
C TYR A 63 5.38 20.39 -4.58
N PHE A 64 6.60 19.97 -4.26
CA PHE A 64 7.04 19.86 -2.86
C PHE A 64 7.13 21.22 -2.17
N ASP A 65 7.60 22.26 -2.86
CA ASP A 65 7.57 23.65 -2.34
C ASP A 65 6.13 24.13 -2.07
N TRP A 66 5.20 23.78 -2.95
CA TRP A 66 3.78 24.05 -2.76
C TRP A 66 3.21 23.25 -1.58
N ALA A 67 3.56 21.98 -1.47
CA ALA A 67 3.12 21.10 -0.41
C ALA A 67 3.59 21.59 0.96
N GLU A 68 4.85 21.96 1.10
CA GLU A 68 5.41 22.57 2.32
C GLU A 68 4.65 23.88 2.68
N LYS A 69 4.43 24.76 1.72
CA LYS A 69 3.71 26.03 1.91
C LYS A 69 2.31 25.84 2.50
N TYR A 70 1.62 24.77 2.15
CA TYR A 70 0.23 24.51 2.54
C TYR A 70 0.10 23.41 3.61
N ASP A 71 1.19 22.97 4.21
CA ASP A 71 1.21 21.91 5.23
C ASP A 71 0.59 20.60 4.70
N VAL A 72 0.97 20.25 3.46
CA VAL A 72 0.56 19.03 2.76
C VAL A 72 1.73 18.05 2.78
N GLU A 73 1.63 17.01 3.57
CA GLU A 73 2.75 16.12 3.87
C GLU A 73 2.48 14.66 3.45
N PRO A 74 2.42 14.34 2.13
CA PRO A 74 2.31 12.95 1.70
C PRO A 74 3.68 12.27 1.72
N VAL A 75 3.70 10.98 2.00
CA VAL A 75 4.79 10.13 1.53
C VAL A 75 4.66 10.03 0.01
N PHE A 76 5.69 10.42 -0.73
CA PHE A 76 5.67 10.42 -2.19
C PHE A 76 6.76 9.48 -2.71
N VAL A 77 6.35 8.46 -3.47
CA VAL A 77 7.26 7.51 -4.09
C VAL A 77 7.00 7.38 -5.58
N ARG A 78 8.05 7.04 -6.35
CA ARG A 78 7.93 6.74 -7.79
C ARG A 78 8.45 5.35 -8.08
N GLN A 79 7.74 4.61 -8.92
CA GLN A 79 8.07 3.25 -9.30
C GLN A 79 8.26 3.11 -10.81
N PHE A 80 9.31 2.39 -11.19
CA PHE A 80 9.58 1.95 -12.55
C PHE A 80 9.55 0.41 -12.62
N PRO A 81 8.94 -0.19 -13.66
CA PRO A 81 8.89 -1.63 -13.79
C PRO A 81 10.28 -2.21 -14.09
N LEU A 82 10.68 -3.23 -13.32
CA LEU A 82 11.90 -4.01 -13.54
C LEU A 82 11.57 -5.37 -14.15
N PHE A 83 10.77 -6.20 -13.44
CA PHE A 83 10.23 -7.45 -13.97
C PHE A 83 8.71 -7.34 -14.03
N SER A 84 8.16 -7.31 -15.23
CA SER A 84 6.74 -7.05 -15.42
C SER A 84 6.05 -8.11 -16.25
N HIS A 85 4.72 -8.19 -16.15
CA HIS A 85 3.87 -9.05 -16.99
C HIS A 85 3.81 -8.59 -18.46
N GLN A 86 4.33 -7.41 -18.76
CA GLN A 86 4.32 -6.83 -20.08
C GLN A 86 5.38 -7.48 -20.98
N ASN A 87 5.14 -7.42 -22.27
CA ASN A 87 6.05 -7.91 -23.29
C ASN A 87 5.99 -6.99 -24.52
N MET A 88 6.74 -7.29 -25.57
CA MET A 88 6.82 -6.44 -26.78
C MET A 88 5.47 -6.26 -27.48
N GLN A 89 4.53 -7.20 -27.36
CA GLN A 89 3.18 -7.12 -27.95
C GLN A 89 2.21 -6.36 -27.03
N ARG A 90 2.51 -6.29 -25.72
CA ARG A 90 1.74 -5.59 -24.70
C ARG A 90 2.71 -4.78 -23.84
N PRO A 91 3.24 -3.66 -24.36
CA PRO A 91 4.14 -2.83 -23.59
C PRO A 91 3.43 -2.22 -22.39
N TRP A 92 4.21 -1.84 -21.39
CA TRP A 92 3.70 -1.09 -20.25
C TRP A 92 3.05 0.22 -20.76
N PRO A 93 1.79 0.50 -20.40
CA PRO A 93 1.06 1.66 -20.95
C PRO A 93 1.51 2.99 -20.34
N TYR A 94 2.31 2.94 -19.26
CA TYR A 94 2.81 4.09 -18.50
C TYR A 94 4.33 4.10 -18.52
N ASP A 95 4.94 5.27 -18.34
CA ASP A 95 6.39 5.38 -18.20
C ASP A 95 6.81 5.10 -16.75
N PHE A 96 5.97 5.53 -15.80
CA PHE A 96 6.15 5.30 -14.36
C PHE A 96 4.81 5.36 -13.62
N VAL A 97 4.82 4.93 -12.35
CA VAL A 97 3.71 5.09 -11.42
C VAL A 97 4.21 5.84 -10.20
N GLU A 98 3.44 6.82 -9.73
CA GLU A 98 3.67 7.52 -8.48
C GLU A 98 2.61 7.14 -7.46
N PHE A 99 3.03 7.01 -6.20
CA PHE A 99 2.11 6.81 -5.09
C PHE A 99 2.30 7.93 -4.08
N LEU A 100 1.17 8.50 -3.67
CA LEU A 100 1.10 9.49 -2.61
C LEU A 100 0.25 8.88 -1.49
N ALA A 101 0.85 8.70 -0.32
CA ALA A 101 0.18 8.13 0.84
C ALA A 101 0.06 9.19 1.93
N SER A 102 -1.12 9.29 2.53
CA SER A 102 -1.39 10.14 3.70
C SER A 102 -2.70 9.73 4.37
N ASP A 103 -3.01 10.29 5.53
CA ASP A 103 -4.31 10.15 6.15
C ASP A 103 -5.42 10.76 5.30
N TYR A 104 -6.66 10.27 5.45
CA TYR A 104 -7.79 10.65 4.57
C TYR A 104 -8.18 12.12 4.66
N GLU A 105 -8.23 12.68 5.87
CA GLU A 105 -8.67 14.07 6.05
C GLU A 105 -7.64 15.09 5.51
N PRO A 106 -6.33 14.99 5.82
CA PRO A 106 -5.30 15.79 5.18
C PRO A 106 -5.31 15.66 3.67
N TRP A 107 -5.52 14.45 3.15
CA TRP A 107 -5.59 14.21 1.71
C TRP A 107 -6.73 14.97 1.03
N GLY A 108 -7.95 14.94 1.61
CA GLY A 108 -9.07 15.71 1.09
C GLY A 108 -8.81 17.20 1.06
N LYS A 109 -8.25 17.74 2.14
CA LYS A 109 -7.85 19.16 2.23
C LYS A 109 -6.81 19.55 1.17
N SER A 110 -5.83 18.67 0.93
CA SER A 110 -4.80 18.88 -0.09
C SER A 110 -5.42 19.02 -1.49
N TRP A 111 -6.36 18.13 -1.83
CA TRP A 111 -7.06 18.21 -3.11
C TRP A 111 -7.92 19.47 -3.25
N ASP A 112 -8.61 19.89 -2.19
CA ASP A 112 -9.35 21.16 -2.21
C ASP A 112 -8.40 22.34 -2.49
N LEU A 113 -7.26 22.41 -1.83
CA LEU A 113 -6.23 23.43 -2.07
C LEU A 113 -5.65 23.36 -3.48
N TRP A 114 -5.31 22.15 -3.96
CA TRP A 114 -4.79 21.92 -5.30
C TRP A 114 -5.72 22.44 -6.40
N LEU A 115 -7.02 22.28 -6.21
CA LEU A 115 -8.04 22.67 -7.18
C LEU A 115 -8.55 24.12 -7.04
N THR A 116 -8.23 24.82 -5.92
CA THR A 116 -8.82 26.14 -5.63
C THR A 116 -7.78 27.24 -5.39
N SER A 117 -6.54 26.92 -4.97
CA SER A 117 -5.50 27.92 -4.86
C SER A 117 -4.94 28.31 -6.22
N GLU A 118 -4.55 29.57 -6.40
CA GLU A 118 -4.01 30.06 -7.66
C GLU A 118 -2.75 29.31 -8.10
N ASP A 119 -1.81 29.06 -7.17
CA ASP A 119 -0.59 28.33 -7.44
C ASP A 119 -0.82 26.83 -7.60
N GLY A 120 -1.76 26.22 -6.85
CA GLY A 120 -2.16 24.83 -7.07
C GLY A 120 -2.75 24.59 -8.44
N MET A 121 -3.65 25.47 -8.91
CA MET A 121 -4.19 25.39 -10.26
C MET A 121 -3.09 25.56 -11.33
N ALA A 122 -2.14 26.48 -11.13
CA ALA A 122 -1.04 26.68 -12.08
C ALA A 122 -0.11 25.45 -12.13
N LEU A 123 0.20 24.83 -11.00
CA LEU A 123 0.96 23.59 -10.95
C LEU A 123 0.19 22.43 -11.60
N ASN A 124 -1.11 22.33 -11.40
CA ASN A 124 -1.95 21.33 -12.06
C ASN A 124 -1.94 21.47 -13.58
N GLU A 125 -2.05 22.70 -14.11
CA GLU A 125 -1.92 22.95 -15.54
C GLU A 125 -0.54 22.55 -16.07
N ARG A 126 0.52 22.89 -15.35
CA ARG A 126 1.88 22.50 -15.71
C ARG A 126 2.05 20.99 -15.70
N TRP A 127 1.59 20.31 -14.65
CA TRP A 127 1.62 18.85 -14.54
C TRP A 127 0.95 18.17 -15.74
N GLN A 128 -0.26 18.60 -16.10
CA GLN A 128 -1.00 18.08 -17.25
C GLN A 128 -0.31 18.39 -18.59
N SER A 129 0.46 19.48 -18.67
CA SER A 129 1.25 19.80 -19.88
C SER A 129 2.45 18.88 -20.07
N LEU A 130 2.97 18.27 -18.99
CA LEU A 130 4.15 17.41 -19.00
C LEU A 130 3.81 15.93 -19.16
N ALA A 131 2.69 15.49 -18.60
CA ALA A 131 2.31 14.06 -18.62
C ALA A 131 0.79 13.88 -18.68
N VAL A 132 0.38 12.74 -19.24
CA VAL A 132 -0.97 12.21 -19.07
C VAL A 132 -0.93 11.20 -17.93
N CYS A 133 -1.56 11.53 -16.80
CA CYS A 133 -1.63 10.65 -15.64
C CYS A 133 -3.08 10.22 -15.36
N HIS A 134 -3.29 8.92 -15.15
CA HIS A 134 -4.56 8.40 -14.68
C HIS A 134 -4.49 8.30 -13.15
N VAL A 135 -5.24 9.17 -12.47
CA VAL A 135 -5.29 9.25 -11.01
C VAL A 135 -6.31 8.23 -10.48
N LYS A 136 -5.86 7.37 -9.56
CA LYS A 136 -6.67 6.36 -8.92
C LYS A 136 -6.47 6.43 -7.41
N GLN A 137 -7.47 6.00 -6.64
CA GLN A 137 -7.41 5.95 -5.19
C GLN A 137 -7.55 4.53 -4.68
N ALA A 138 -6.87 4.25 -3.58
CA ALA A 138 -6.94 2.98 -2.88
C ALA A 138 -6.86 3.19 -1.36
N HIS A 139 -7.33 2.20 -0.60
CA HIS A 139 -7.00 2.08 0.83
C HIS A 139 -5.70 1.29 0.96
N GLY A 140 -4.73 1.85 1.69
CA GLY A 140 -3.54 1.14 2.12
C GLY A 140 -3.72 0.56 3.52
N GLN A 141 -3.17 -0.62 3.76
CA GLN A 141 -3.08 -1.25 5.07
C GLN A 141 -1.71 -1.89 5.22
N VAL A 142 -0.91 -1.44 6.18
CA VAL A 142 0.36 -2.08 6.50
C VAL A 142 0.08 -3.36 7.31
N LEU A 143 0.71 -4.45 6.93
CA LEU A 143 0.67 -5.73 7.65
C LEU A 143 1.97 -5.99 8.42
N TYR A 144 3.12 -5.60 7.84
CA TYR A 144 4.43 -5.70 8.44
C TYR A 144 5.29 -4.51 8.01
N ALA A 145 6.07 -3.95 8.92
CA ALA A 145 7.02 -2.88 8.63
C ALA A 145 8.25 -2.96 9.53
N ASP A 146 9.43 -3.01 8.93
CA ASP A 146 10.66 -2.56 9.56
C ASP A 146 10.74 -1.04 9.37
N THR A 147 10.19 -0.29 10.31
CA THR A 147 10.06 1.16 10.21
C THR A 147 11.42 1.83 10.05
N LYS A 148 12.47 1.33 10.71
CA LYS A 148 13.81 1.87 10.61
C LYS A 148 14.37 1.71 9.19
N ALA A 149 14.23 0.54 8.57
CA ALA A 149 14.67 0.32 7.20
C ALA A 149 13.87 1.19 6.22
N LEU A 150 12.52 1.23 6.37
CA LEU A 150 11.64 1.99 5.50
C LEU A 150 11.85 3.52 5.59
N GLU A 151 12.30 4.04 6.74
CA GLU A 151 12.57 5.47 6.93
C GLU A 151 13.96 5.91 6.42
N THR A 152 14.90 4.98 6.30
CA THR A 152 16.29 5.31 5.96
C THR A 152 16.68 4.94 4.54
N ASP A 153 15.89 4.10 3.87
CA ASP A 153 16.18 3.62 2.52
C ASP A 153 15.30 4.32 1.49
N ASP A 154 15.92 5.09 0.59
CA ASP A 154 15.23 5.82 -0.47
C ASP A 154 15.08 5.02 -1.76
N GLU A 155 15.90 3.99 -1.98
CA GLU A 155 15.84 3.12 -3.16
C GLU A 155 15.55 1.69 -2.73
N ARG A 156 14.44 1.13 -3.17
CA ARG A 156 14.01 -0.20 -2.78
C ARG A 156 13.25 -0.90 -3.90
N TYR A 157 12.91 -2.15 -3.68
CA TYR A 157 12.21 -2.99 -4.66
C TYR A 157 10.86 -3.40 -4.12
N VAL A 158 9.82 -3.18 -4.91
CA VAL A 158 8.44 -3.48 -4.51
C VAL A 158 7.85 -4.53 -5.44
N ALA A 159 7.54 -5.69 -4.87
CA ALA A 159 6.84 -6.76 -5.57
C ALA A 159 5.32 -6.59 -5.40
N TRP A 160 4.62 -6.45 -6.52
CA TRP A 160 3.18 -6.34 -6.59
C TRP A 160 2.56 -7.65 -7.03
N ASN A 161 1.53 -8.10 -6.32
CA ASN A 161 0.76 -9.26 -6.69
C ASN A 161 -0.74 -8.97 -6.55
N TRP A 162 -1.41 -8.77 -7.66
CA TRP A 162 -2.85 -8.53 -7.70
C TRP A 162 -3.62 -9.81 -7.48
N CYS A 163 -4.62 -9.77 -6.61
CA CYS A 163 -5.39 -10.94 -6.18
C CYS A 163 -6.89 -10.66 -6.18
N THR A 164 -7.66 -11.70 -6.53
CA THR A 164 -9.12 -11.77 -6.37
C THR A 164 -9.42 -12.70 -5.22
N ALA A 165 -10.16 -12.24 -4.21
CA ALA A 165 -10.47 -13.00 -3.01
C ALA A 165 -11.45 -14.17 -3.33
N LYS A 166 -11.17 -15.35 -2.75
CA LYS A 166 -12.06 -16.53 -2.79
C LYS A 166 -12.91 -16.68 -1.56
N VAL A 167 -12.56 -15.96 -0.51
CA VAL A 167 -13.20 -16.02 0.81
C VAL A 167 -13.61 -14.64 1.28
N GLY A 168 -14.41 -14.56 2.33
CA GLY A 168 -14.78 -13.29 2.93
C GLY A 168 -13.56 -12.58 3.54
N PHE A 169 -13.65 -11.25 3.64
CA PHE A 169 -12.55 -10.40 4.11
C PHE A 169 -12.04 -10.78 5.51
N GLU A 170 -12.94 -11.15 6.42
CA GLU A 170 -12.57 -11.57 7.78
C GLU A 170 -11.67 -12.82 7.77
N GLN A 171 -12.03 -13.83 6.97
CA GLN A 171 -11.24 -15.05 6.83
C GLN A 171 -9.89 -14.79 6.14
N LEU A 172 -9.86 -13.88 5.16
CA LEU A 172 -8.64 -13.45 4.50
C LEU A 172 -7.71 -12.73 5.49
N SER A 173 -8.26 -11.82 6.30
CA SER A 173 -7.49 -11.09 7.33
C SER A 173 -6.91 -12.01 8.40
N GLN A 174 -7.65 -13.04 8.82
CA GLN A 174 -7.12 -14.05 9.74
C GLN A 174 -5.94 -14.79 9.13
N LYS A 175 -6.01 -15.17 7.85
CA LYS A 175 -4.89 -15.82 7.16
C LYS A 175 -3.68 -14.91 7.00
N HIS A 176 -3.89 -13.64 6.72
CA HIS A 176 -2.81 -12.67 6.68
C HIS A 176 -2.15 -12.48 8.05
N ALA A 177 -2.93 -12.49 9.14
CA ALA A 177 -2.38 -12.41 10.50
C ALA A 177 -1.48 -13.62 10.85
N GLU A 178 -1.80 -14.83 10.38
CA GLU A 178 -0.91 -16.00 10.49
C GLU A 178 0.44 -15.74 9.80
N TYR A 179 0.43 -15.21 8.57
CA TYR A 179 1.67 -14.89 7.85
C TYR A 179 2.45 -13.75 8.48
N VAL A 180 1.78 -12.75 9.05
CA VAL A 180 2.45 -11.67 9.80
C VAL A 180 3.23 -12.24 10.99
N ALA A 181 2.63 -13.20 11.71
CA ALA A 181 3.32 -13.85 12.83
C ALA A 181 4.59 -14.59 12.37
N GLU A 182 4.51 -15.33 11.25
CA GLU A 182 5.67 -16.02 10.65
C GLU A 182 6.75 -15.03 10.19
N ILE A 183 6.37 -13.95 9.50
CA ILE A 183 7.29 -12.92 9.00
C ILE A 183 7.95 -12.17 10.16
N SER A 184 7.25 -11.96 11.27
CA SER A 184 7.80 -11.28 12.44
C SER A 184 8.89 -12.11 13.13
N GLU A 185 8.85 -13.44 13.01
CA GLU A 185 9.90 -14.33 13.50
C GLU A 185 11.11 -14.40 12.54
N ASP A 186 10.85 -14.43 11.23
CA ASP A 186 11.88 -14.45 10.18
C ASP A 186 11.40 -13.67 8.94
N PRO A 187 11.72 -12.37 8.83
CA PRO A 187 11.31 -11.54 7.71
C PRO A 187 11.95 -11.93 6.37
N SER A 188 13.03 -12.73 6.39
CA SER A 188 13.66 -13.25 5.15
C SER A 188 14.00 -12.16 4.13
N GLY A 189 14.55 -11.03 4.62
CA GLY A 189 14.91 -9.88 3.80
C GLY A 189 13.75 -8.95 3.45
N LEU A 190 12.51 -9.23 3.87
CA LEU A 190 11.37 -8.34 3.69
C LEU A 190 11.46 -7.19 4.70
N ILE A 191 11.34 -5.94 4.24
CA ILE A 191 11.31 -4.76 5.10
C ILE A 191 9.90 -4.15 5.22
N GLY A 192 8.98 -4.54 4.35
CA GLY A 192 7.59 -4.11 4.42
C GLY A 192 6.65 -5.05 3.69
N TRP A 193 5.42 -5.16 4.21
CA TRP A 193 4.32 -5.84 3.54
C TRP A 193 3.03 -5.06 3.79
N ALA A 194 2.38 -4.66 2.70
CA ALA A 194 1.12 -3.94 2.74
C ALA A 194 0.08 -4.57 1.81
N LEU A 195 -1.17 -4.26 2.08
CA LEU A 195 -2.29 -4.49 1.17
C LEU A 195 -2.75 -3.17 0.59
N MET A 196 -3.19 -3.20 -0.66
CA MET A 196 -3.84 -2.08 -1.32
C MET A 196 -5.19 -2.53 -1.87
N PHE A 197 -6.26 -1.81 -1.51
CA PHE A 197 -7.63 -2.07 -1.94
C PHE A 197 -8.12 -0.93 -2.83
N PRO A 198 -8.26 -1.15 -4.15
CA PRO A 198 -8.71 -0.11 -5.08
C PRO A 198 -10.12 0.37 -4.76
N HIS A 199 -10.37 1.68 -4.90
CA HIS A 199 -11.72 2.23 -4.74
C HIS A 199 -12.08 3.28 -5.81
N THR A 200 -11.78 4.56 -5.62
CA THR A 200 -12.22 5.63 -6.55
C THR A 200 -11.34 5.66 -7.80
N GLY A 201 -11.96 5.68 -8.97
CA GLY A 201 -11.25 5.73 -10.26
C GLY A 201 -10.57 4.41 -10.67
N ALA A 202 -10.74 3.33 -9.90
CA ALA A 202 -10.00 2.08 -10.05
C ALA A 202 -10.86 0.88 -10.45
N ALA A 203 -11.97 1.12 -11.19
CA ALA A 203 -12.87 0.06 -11.65
C ALA A 203 -12.21 -0.96 -12.60
N ASP A 204 -11.06 -0.62 -13.17
CA ASP A 204 -10.24 -1.45 -14.06
C ASP A 204 -9.05 -2.12 -13.33
N ALA A 205 -9.04 -2.11 -12.01
CA ALA A 205 -8.00 -2.77 -11.23
C ALA A 205 -7.94 -4.29 -11.56
N PRO A 206 -6.73 -4.88 -11.61
CA PRO A 206 -6.56 -6.29 -11.98
C PRO A 206 -7.13 -7.29 -10.98
N GLY A 207 -7.52 -6.85 -9.78
CA GLY A 207 -8.06 -7.69 -8.71
C GLY A 207 -8.75 -6.88 -7.63
N ASP A 208 -9.27 -7.55 -6.61
CA ASP A 208 -9.94 -6.93 -5.46
C ASP A 208 -8.95 -6.22 -4.54
N PHE A 209 -7.72 -6.71 -4.51
CA PHE A 209 -6.62 -6.15 -3.72
C PHE A 209 -5.25 -6.52 -4.32
N ALA A 210 -4.21 -5.83 -3.87
CA ALA A 210 -2.84 -6.19 -4.19
C ALA A 210 -2.02 -6.39 -2.91
N HIS A 211 -1.12 -7.39 -2.93
CA HIS A 211 0.00 -7.48 -2.01
C HIS A 211 1.15 -6.60 -2.52
N LEU A 212 1.75 -5.86 -1.61
CA LEU A 212 2.98 -5.10 -1.82
C LEU A 212 4.03 -5.63 -0.86
N ALA A 213 5.02 -6.34 -1.38
CA ALA A 213 6.16 -6.83 -0.60
C ALA A 213 7.39 -5.96 -0.92
N ILE A 214 7.99 -5.35 0.09
CA ILE A 214 9.06 -4.36 -0.05
C ILE A 214 10.38 -4.97 0.41
N TYR A 215 11.41 -4.84 -0.42
CA TYR A 215 12.76 -5.37 -0.21
C TYR A 215 13.79 -4.25 -0.34
N PRO A 216 14.86 -4.25 0.48
CA PRO A 216 15.90 -3.22 0.40
C PRO A 216 16.75 -3.37 -0.87
N ASP A 217 16.89 -4.59 -1.40
CA ASP A 217 17.74 -4.91 -2.54
C ASP A 217 17.26 -6.17 -3.28
N LEU A 218 17.85 -6.43 -4.45
CA LEU A 218 17.54 -7.61 -5.26
C LEU A 218 18.08 -8.90 -4.63
N GLU A 219 19.12 -8.85 -3.82
CA GLU A 219 19.66 -10.02 -3.13
C GLU A 219 18.63 -10.55 -2.13
N SER A 220 18.02 -9.67 -1.34
CA SER A 220 16.94 -9.97 -0.39
C SER A 220 15.71 -10.53 -1.12
N PHE A 221 15.28 -9.89 -2.22
CA PHE A 221 14.20 -10.40 -3.06
C PHE A 221 14.49 -11.81 -3.59
N MET A 222 15.69 -12.05 -4.14
CA MET A 222 16.08 -13.36 -4.67
C MET A 222 16.28 -14.40 -3.55
N GLY A 223 16.72 -13.99 -2.38
CA GLY A 223 16.78 -14.83 -1.18
C GLY A 223 15.39 -15.38 -0.82
N ARG A 224 14.37 -14.53 -0.86
CA ARG A 224 12.98 -14.95 -0.67
C ARG A 224 12.53 -15.96 -1.73
N ARG A 225 12.88 -15.75 -3.01
CA ARG A 225 12.60 -16.72 -4.09
C ARG A 225 13.29 -18.06 -3.87
N ALA A 226 14.51 -18.05 -3.36
CA ALA A 226 15.23 -19.28 -3.02
C ALA A 226 14.54 -20.08 -1.91
N MET A 227 14.05 -19.42 -0.86
CA MET A 227 13.26 -20.07 0.21
C MET A 227 11.96 -20.67 -0.33
N GLU A 228 11.26 -19.98 -1.19
CA GLU A 228 10.06 -20.50 -1.84
C GLU A 228 10.39 -21.75 -2.66
N ALA A 229 11.45 -21.72 -3.46
CA ALA A 229 11.90 -22.88 -4.24
C ALA A 229 12.29 -24.08 -3.36
N GLN A 230 12.83 -23.84 -2.15
CA GLN A 230 13.24 -24.87 -1.19
C GLN A 230 12.08 -25.44 -0.36
N GLY A 231 10.86 -25.01 -0.56
CA GLY A 231 9.68 -25.60 0.11
C GLY A 231 8.61 -24.62 0.52
N GLY A 232 8.90 -23.33 0.59
CA GLY A 232 7.94 -22.26 0.90
C GLY A 232 6.77 -22.18 -0.10
N TRP A 233 6.97 -22.68 -1.32
CA TRP A 233 5.92 -22.78 -2.34
C TRP A 233 4.66 -23.53 -1.86
N ARG A 234 4.77 -24.37 -0.81
CA ARG A 234 3.62 -25.11 -0.27
C ARG A 234 2.62 -24.19 0.41
N GLY A 235 3.10 -23.22 1.19
CA GLY A 235 2.26 -22.19 1.80
C GLY A 235 1.61 -21.29 0.75
N LEU A 236 2.38 -20.82 -0.23
CA LEU A 236 1.84 -20.05 -1.35
C LEU A 236 0.77 -20.81 -2.13
N ARG A 237 1.02 -22.10 -2.41
CA ARG A 237 0.02 -22.95 -3.08
C ARG A 237 -1.25 -23.11 -2.27
N GLU A 238 -1.13 -23.32 -0.95
CA GLU A 238 -2.26 -23.42 -0.03
C GLU A 238 -3.08 -22.12 -0.07
N TYR A 239 -2.39 -20.96 0.02
CA TYR A 239 -3.01 -19.66 -0.09
C TYR A 239 -3.76 -19.46 -1.41
N TYR A 240 -3.12 -19.73 -2.54
CA TYR A 240 -3.72 -19.59 -3.88
C TYR A 240 -4.87 -20.57 -4.11
N GLN A 241 -4.84 -21.75 -3.50
CA GLN A 241 -5.93 -22.71 -3.63
C GLN A 241 -7.18 -22.30 -2.84
N ASN A 242 -7.01 -21.72 -1.66
CA ASN A 242 -8.07 -21.59 -0.68
C ASN A 242 -8.51 -20.14 -0.40
N TYR A 243 -7.66 -19.14 -0.61
CA TYR A 243 -7.92 -17.78 -0.14
C TYR A 243 -8.01 -16.72 -1.24
N ALA A 244 -7.16 -16.78 -2.26
CA ALA A 244 -7.16 -15.81 -3.34
C ALA A 244 -6.57 -16.36 -4.64
N ASP A 245 -7.09 -15.89 -5.79
CA ASP A 245 -6.47 -16.07 -7.10
C ASP A 245 -5.58 -14.85 -7.39
N CYS A 246 -4.28 -15.06 -7.50
CA CYS A 246 -3.33 -13.99 -7.75
C CYS A 246 -2.68 -14.10 -9.14
N THR A 247 -2.38 -12.94 -9.75
CA THR A 247 -1.85 -12.86 -11.11
C THR A 247 -0.38 -13.28 -11.24
N GLY A 248 0.29 -13.44 -10.11
CA GLY A 248 1.74 -13.55 -10.01
C GLY A 248 2.39 -12.18 -9.79
N GLU A 249 3.63 -12.18 -9.35
CA GLU A 249 4.33 -10.97 -8.98
C GLU A 249 4.94 -10.24 -10.18
N GLN A 250 4.94 -8.93 -10.10
CA GLN A 250 5.79 -8.03 -10.87
C GLN A 250 6.64 -7.22 -9.90
N LEU A 251 7.87 -6.92 -10.27
CA LEU A 251 8.81 -6.18 -9.44
C LEU A 251 9.09 -4.81 -10.04
N ASN A 252 9.02 -3.80 -9.19
CA ASN A 252 9.35 -2.42 -9.54
C ASN A 252 10.54 -1.93 -8.72
N ILE A 253 11.34 -1.04 -9.32
CA ILE A 253 12.28 -0.21 -8.58
C ILE A 253 11.47 0.97 -8.05
N GLU A 254 11.56 1.23 -6.75
CA GLU A 254 10.91 2.36 -6.09
C GLU A 254 11.95 3.34 -5.56
N THR A 255 11.72 4.62 -5.82
CA THR A 255 12.46 5.72 -5.21
C THR A 255 11.52 6.54 -4.35
N VAL A 256 11.88 6.78 -3.10
CA VAL A 256 11.17 7.70 -2.21
C VAL A 256 11.63 9.13 -2.54
N LEU A 257 10.69 9.95 -3.00
CA LEU A 257 10.97 11.32 -3.41
C LEU A 257 10.70 12.32 -2.30
N HIS A 258 9.78 12.00 -1.38
CA HIS A 258 9.44 12.85 -0.24
C HIS A 258 8.93 12.02 0.94
N ARG A 259 9.33 12.44 2.15
CA ARG A 259 8.78 12.01 3.45
C ARG A 259 8.38 13.23 4.24
N PRO A 260 7.22 13.23 4.93
CA PRO A 260 6.81 14.31 5.82
C PRO A 260 7.72 14.44 7.04
#